data_0cf33ca7daad011edbf723b2e915edf8
#
_entry.id   0cf33ca7daad011edbf723b2e915edf8
#
_cell.length_a   1.000
_cell.length_b   1.000
_cell.length_c   1.000
_cell.angle_alpha   90.00
_cell.angle_beta   90.00
_cell.angle_gamma   90.00
#
_symmetry.space_group_name_H-M   'P 1'
#
loop_
_entity.id
_entity.type
_entity.pdbx_description
1 polymer ?
#
loop_
_entity_poly.entity_id
_entity_poly.type
_entity_poly.pdbx_seq_one_letter_code
_entity_poly.pdbx_strand_id
1 'polypeptide(L)'
;MEIFHNEYFSLFSDNDELYICVYLTGYQIREFNSLLMDMPFLQLNSFTNLKNALDEASGLRVRIGQIKPRVEVEISADEMEASIKLNITAKEFAENKVPISSEIIEALNKAGVVFGHDNIFKKPITVQKKIKAAKGTKPENGKDAVIKYYEIQDKKPIVKEDGTVNHYELNLIDNV
;
A
#
# COMPACT_ATOMS: atom_id res chain seq x y z
N MET A 1 -11.62 -12.62 20.60
CA MET A 1 -11.23 -14.00 20.22
C MET A 1 -9.94 -14.37 20.96
N GLU A 2 -9.80 -15.62 21.46
CA GLU A 2 -8.54 -16.09 22.05
C GLU A 2 -7.55 -16.40 20.92
N ILE A 3 -6.29 -15.91 21.09
CA ILE A 3 -5.21 -16.08 20.09
C ILE A 3 -4.19 -17.10 20.58
N PHE A 4 -3.91 -17.08 21.88
CA PHE A 4 -2.88 -17.89 22.51
C PHE A 4 -3.30 -18.23 23.94
N HIS A 5 -2.94 -19.42 24.40
CA HIS A 5 -3.17 -19.88 25.77
C HIS A 5 -2.02 -20.75 26.25
N ASN A 6 -1.61 -20.55 27.48
CA ASN A 6 -0.74 -21.43 28.23
C ASN A 6 -1.20 -21.51 29.70
N GLU A 7 -0.45 -22.18 30.57
CA GLU A 7 -0.79 -22.32 31.99
C GLU A 7 -0.74 -21.00 32.77
N TYR A 8 -0.01 -19.98 32.29
CA TYR A 8 0.18 -18.70 32.97
C TYR A 8 -0.82 -17.65 32.53
N PHE A 9 -1.12 -17.59 31.23
CA PHE A 9 -1.98 -16.54 30.67
C PHE A 9 -2.64 -16.92 29.35
N SER A 10 -3.66 -16.15 28.98
CA SER A 10 -4.21 -16.13 27.62
C SER A 10 -4.06 -14.77 26.99
N LEU A 11 -3.88 -14.74 25.65
CA LEU A 11 -3.95 -13.54 24.82
C LEU A 11 -5.26 -13.51 24.05
N PHE A 12 -5.87 -12.35 23.99
CA PHE A 12 -7.15 -12.13 23.31
C PHE A 12 -7.04 -10.97 22.33
N SER A 13 -7.75 -11.10 21.19
CA SER A 13 -8.01 -9.98 20.29
C SER A 13 -9.45 -9.49 20.44
N ASP A 14 -9.62 -8.19 20.45
CA ASP A 14 -10.90 -7.52 20.35
C ASP A 14 -10.74 -6.21 19.60
N ASN A 15 -11.39 -6.07 18.42
CA ASN A 15 -11.30 -4.89 17.53
C ASN A 15 -9.85 -4.44 17.28
N ASP A 16 -8.99 -5.38 16.86
CA ASP A 16 -7.55 -5.18 16.62
C ASP A 16 -6.74 -4.77 17.87
N GLU A 17 -7.33 -4.74 19.03
CA GLU A 17 -6.64 -4.55 20.29
C GLU A 17 -6.19 -5.88 20.90
N LEU A 18 -5.00 -5.87 21.52
CA LEU A 18 -4.40 -7.01 22.19
C LEU A 18 -4.55 -6.92 23.70
N TYR A 19 -5.17 -7.94 24.29
CA TYR A 19 -5.35 -8.09 25.73
C TYR A 19 -4.64 -9.32 26.25
N ILE A 20 -4.15 -9.24 27.49
CA ILE A 20 -3.65 -10.36 28.28
C ILE A 20 -4.55 -10.60 29.49
N CYS A 21 -4.76 -11.86 29.82
CA CYS A 21 -5.40 -12.29 31.07
C CYS A 21 -4.46 -13.26 31.76
N VAL A 22 -3.87 -12.87 32.86
CA VAL A 22 -2.85 -13.65 33.58
C VAL A 22 -3.50 -14.36 34.77
N TYR A 23 -3.26 -15.67 34.88
CA TYR A 23 -3.82 -16.55 35.88
C TYR A 23 -2.80 -16.93 36.97
N LEU A 24 -1.52 -17.07 36.57
CA LEU A 24 -0.43 -17.47 37.47
C LEU A 24 0.76 -16.50 37.29
N THR A 25 1.39 -16.18 38.43
CA THR A 25 2.64 -15.41 38.45
C THR A 25 3.86 -16.27 38.08
N GLY A 26 4.98 -15.63 37.77
CA GLY A 26 6.25 -16.32 37.53
C GLY A 26 6.65 -16.44 36.06
N TYR A 27 5.79 -16.05 35.11
CA TYR A 27 6.16 -16.01 33.71
C TYR A 27 7.13 -14.86 33.43
N GLN A 28 8.27 -15.18 32.79
CA GLN A 28 9.34 -14.21 32.59
C GLN A 28 9.08 -13.35 31.35
N ILE A 29 9.30 -12.04 31.46
CA ILE A 29 9.19 -11.10 30.33
C ILE A 29 10.08 -11.52 29.13
N ARG A 30 11.22 -12.14 29.41
CA ARG A 30 12.12 -12.65 28.35
C ARG A 30 11.44 -13.73 27.51
N GLU A 31 10.67 -14.60 28.11
CA GLU A 31 9.90 -15.64 27.42
C GLU A 31 8.77 -15.04 26.59
N PHE A 32 8.16 -13.95 27.10
CA PHE A 32 7.14 -13.19 26.34
C PHE A 32 7.73 -12.56 25.07
N ASN A 33 8.97 -12.08 25.12
CA ASN A 33 9.64 -11.56 23.92
C ASN A 33 9.86 -12.68 22.88
N SER A 34 10.16 -13.89 23.27
CA SER A 34 10.24 -15.04 22.36
C SER A 34 8.89 -15.32 21.70
N LEU A 35 7.81 -15.24 22.45
CA LEU A 35 6.45 -15.38 21.94
C LEU A 35 6.12 -14.32 20.88
N LEU A 36 6.55 -13.05 21.09
CA LEU A 36 6.37 -11.98 20.10
C LEU A 36 7.15 -12.23 18.80
N MET A 37 8.31 -12.91 18.88
CA MET A 37 9.05 -13.30 17.68
C MET A 37 8.34 -14.39 16.89
N ASP A 38 7.63 -15.29 17.57
CA ASP A 38 6.84 -16.35 16.94
C ASP A 38 5.50 -15.83 16.39
N MET A 39 5.02 -14.70 16.91
CA MET A 39 3.77 -14.04 16.49
C MET A 39 4.03 -12.57 16.12
N PRO A 40 4.69 -12.29 14.98
CA PRO A 40 5.11 -10.94 14.62
C PRO A 40 3.95 -9.98 14.27
N PHE A 41 2.73 -10.48 14.18
CA PHE A 41 1.52 -9.67 14.05
C PHE A 41 1.08 -9.05 15.37
N LEU A 42 1.63 -9.48 16.53
CA LEU A 42 1.37 -8.85 17.83
C LEU A 42 2.29 -7.64 18.00
N GLN A 43 1.69 -6.51 18.33
CA GLN A 43 2.43 -5.29 18.67
C GLN A 43 2.16 -4.90 20.12
N LEU A 44 3.20 -4.94 20.95
CA LEU A 44 3.14 -4.46 22.32
C LEU A 44 3.23 -2.93 22.34
N ASN A 45 2.23 -2.26 22.92
CA ASN A 45 2.18 -0.80 23.05
C ASN A 45 2.40 -0.33 24.49
N SER A 46 2.14 -1.20 25.48
CA SER A 46 2.32 -0.89 26.89
C SER A 46 3.08 -1.98 27.62
N PHE A 47 4.38 -1.80 27.75
CA PHE A 47 5.24 -2.68 28.52
C PHE A 47 4.89 -2.65 30.02
N THR A 48 4.48 -1.48 30.53
CA THR A 48 4.07 -1.32 31.94
C THR A 48 2.83 -2.14 32.24
N ASN A 49 1.82 -2.11 31.38
CA ASN A 49 0.61 -2.90 31.58
C ASN A 49 0.90 -4.40 31.52
N LEU A 50 1.75 -4.83 30.60
CA LEU A 50 2.19 -6.23 30.50
C LEU A 50 2.89 -6.66 31.79
N LYS A 51 3.86 -5.87 32.29
CA LYS A 51 4.60 -6.18 33.49
C LYS A 51 3.67 -6.27 34.70
N ASN A 52 2.82 -5.27 34.91
CA ASN A 52 1.87 -5.27 36.03
C ASN A 52 0.93 -6.47 35.95
N ALA A 53 0.40 -6.81 34.77
CA ALA A 53 -0.47 -7.97 34.61
C ALA A 53 0.24 -9.28 34.97
N LEU A 54 1.52 -9.45 34.56
CA LEU A 54 2.32 -10.64 34.90
C LEU A 54 2.65 -10.74 36.41
N ASP A 55 2.88 -9.59 37.04
CA ASP A 55 3.20 -9.53 38.50
C ASP A 55 1.96 -9.75 39.35
N GLU A 56 0.78 -9.24 38.95
CA GLU A 56 -0.46 -9.28 39.72
C GLU A 56 -1.26 -10.56 39.53
N ALA A 57 -1.22 -11.17 38.34
CA ALA A 57 -2.00 -12.37 37.98
C ALA A 57 -3.48 -12.29 38.38
N SER A 58 -4.11 -11.14 38.15
CA SER A 58 -5.45 -10.82 38.65
C SER A 58 -6.59 -11.59 37.97
N GLY A 59 -6.32 -12.30 36.90
CA GLY A 59 -7.34 -12.95 36.07
C GLY A 59 -8.21 -11.97 35.25
N LEU A 60 -7.86 -10.67 35.29
CA LEU A 60 -8.57 -9.65 34.50
C LEU A 60 -7.90 -9.43 33.14
N ARG A 61 -8.69 -9.03 32.17
CA ARG A 61 -8.17 -8.64 30.85
C ARG A 61 -7.56 -7.26 30.90
N VAL A 62 -6.27 -7.18 30.60
CA VAL A 62 -5.50 -5.93 30.57
C VAL A 62 -5.07 -5.68 29.11
N ARG A 63 -5.35 -4.49 28.58
CA ARG A 63 -4.87 -4.08 27.26
C ARG A 63 -3.37 -3.86 27.30
N ILE A 64 -2.64 -4.54 26.41
CA ILE A 64 -1.19 -4.47 26.33
C ILE A 64 -0.68 -3.99 24.96
N GLY A 65 -1.53 -4.02 23.93
CA GLY A 65 -1.09 -3.65 22.59
C GLY A 65 -2.20 -3.71 21.54
N GLN A 66 -1.78 -4.01 20.32
CA GLN A 66 -2.68 -4.15 19.17
C GLN A 66 -2.23 -5.31 18.27
N ILE A 67 -3.13 -5.73 17.38
CA ILE A 67 -2.88 -6.76 16.38
C ILE A 67 -2.71 -6.07 15.05
N LYS A 68 -1.60 -6.35 14.36
CA LYS A 68 -1.36 -5.89 13.00
C LYS A 68 -1.93 -6.85 11.99
N PRO A 69 -2.38 -6.36 10.82
CA PRO A 69 -2.74 -7.22 9.72
C PRO A 69 -1.52 -8.03 9.25
N ARG A 70 -1.74 -9.24 8.73
CA ARG A 70 -0.68 -10.10 8.20
C ARG A 70 0.09 -9.42 7.07
N VAL A 71 -0.63 -8.70 6.22
CA VAL A 71 -0.08 -7.84 5.16
C VAL A 71 -0.44 -6.40 5.48
N GLU A 72 0.54 -5.62 5.86
CA GLU A 72 0.42 -4.19 6.11
C GLU A 72 0.84 -3.44 4.84
N VAL A 73 -0.03 -2.57 4.32
CA VAL A 73 0.23 -1.73 3.14
C VAL A 73 0.41 -0.29 3.59
N GLU A 74 1.46 0.34 3.13
CA GLU A 74 1.75 1.74 3.41
C GLU A 74 1.95 2.48 2.09
N ILE A 75 1.19 3.56 1.91
CA ILE A 75 1.27 4.44 0.74
C ILE A 75 2.01 5.71 1.15
N SER A 76 2.94 6.17 0.30
CA SER A 76 3.66 7.42 0.54
C SER A 76 2.72 8.62 0.50
N ALA A 77 3.10 9.72 1.18
CA ALA A 77 2.27 10.92 1.28
C ALA A 77 1.97 11.58 -0.09
N ASP A 78 2.82 11.35 -1.09
CA ASP A 78 2.63 11.80 -2.47
C ASP A 78 1.87 10.78 -3.34
N GLU A 79 1.40 9.69 -2.75
CA GLU A 79 0.70 8.57 -3.41
C GLU A 79 1.47 7.93 -4.57
N MET A 80 2.79 8.16 -4.64
CA MET A 80 3.64 7.70 -5.73
C MET A 80 4.36 6.39 -5.45
N GLU A 81 4.41 5.96 -4.18
CA GLU A 81 5.03 4.70 -3.80
C GLU A 81 4.13 3.93 -2.83
N ALA A 82 3.98 2.64 -3.07
CA ALA A 82 3.36 1.72 -2.14
C ALA A 82 4.40 0.72 -1.64
N SER A 83 4.36 0.42 -0.36
CA SER A 83 5.20 -0.58 0.28
C SER A 83 4.35 -1.55 1.08
N ILE A 84 4.83 -2.76 1.23
CA ILE A 84 4.22 -3.76 2.09
C ILE A 84 5.19 -4.18 3.20
N LYS A 85 4.61 -4.65 4.28
CA LYS A 85 5.30 -5.35 5.34
C LYS A 85 4.50 -6.60 5.70
N LEU A 86 5.17 -7.76 5.73
CA LEU A 86 4.56 -9.01 6.13
C LEU A 86 4.81 -9.27 7.61
N ASN A 87 3.75 -9.30 8.40
CA ASN A 87 3.77 -9.56 9.83
C ASN A 87 3.57 -11.06 10.11
N ILE A 88 4.38 -11.89 9.45
CA ILE A 88 4.38 -13.36 9.55
C ILE A 88 5.81 -13.86 9.76
N THR A 89 5.95 -15.11 10.16
CA THR A 89 7.27 -15.76 10.30
C THR A 89 7.83 -16.21 8.95
N ALA A 90 9.16 -16.37 8.87
CA ALA A 90 9.79 -16.89 7.68
C ALA A 90 9.35 -18.34 7.35
N LYS A 91 9.07 -19.14 8.39
CA LYS A 91 8.54 -20.51 8.24
C LYS A 91 7.16 -20.49 7.63
N GLU A 92 6.25 -19.69 8.16
CA GLU A 92 4.90 -19.53 7.65
C GLU A 92 4.89 -19.05 6.19
N PHE A 93 5.76 -18.09 5.85
CA PHE A 93 5.91 -17.63 4.47
C PHE A 93 6.39 -18.76 3.53
N ALA A 94 7.36 -19.59 3.97
CA ALA A 94 7.88 -20.66 3.14
C ALA A 94 6.85 -21.78 2.88
N GLU A 95 6.02 -22.08 3.88
CA GLU A 95 4.99 -23.12 3.79
C GLU A 95 3.73 -22.67 3.01
N ASN A 96 3.43 -21.36 2.99
CA ASN A 96 2.18 -20.81 2.46
C ASN A 96 2.39 -19.73 1.38
N LYS A 97 3.39 -19.88 0.51
CA LYS A 97 3.72 -18.85 -0.52
C LYS A 97 2.54 -18.44 -1.39
N VAL A 98 1.77 -19.40 -1.89
CA VAL A 98 0.67 -19.14 -2.84
C VAL A 98 -0.49 -18.40 -2.15
N PRO A 99 -1.02 -18.85 -1.01
CA PRO A 99 -2.04 -18.10 -0.27
C PRO A 99 -1.59 -16.70 0.10
N ILE A 100 -0.35 -16.54 0.59
CA ILE A 100 0.20 -15.23 1.00
C ILE A 100 0.36 -14.29 -0.20
N SER A 101 0.73 -14.79 -1.37
CA SER A 101 0.79 -13.98 -2.59
C SER A 101 -0.58 -13.42 -2.96
N SER A 102 -1.63 -14.22 -2.80
CA SER A 102 -3.01 -13.77 -3.01
C SER A 102 -3.44 -12.73 -1.97
N GLU A 103 -3.09 -12.93 -0.70
CA GLU A 103 -3.33 -11.96 0.37
C GLU A 103 -2.63 -10.62 0.11
N ILE A 104 -1.39 -10.64 -0.42
CA ILE A 104 -0.64 -9.43 -0.79
C ILE A 104 -1.37 -8.66 -1.89
N ILE A 105 -1.80 -9.35 -2.96
CA ILE A 105 -2.53 -8.72 -4.08
C ILE A 105 -3.84 -8.12 -3.59
N GLU A 106 -4.59 -8.87 -2.77
CA GLU A 106 -5.85 -8.39 -2.19
C GLU A 106 -5.64 -7.15 -1.32
N ALA A 107 -4.63 -7.16 -0.45
CA ALA A 107 -4.30 -6.03 0.41
C ALA A 107 -3.89 -4.79 -0.39
N LEU A 108 -3.10 -4.95 -1.46
CA LEU A 108 -2.71 -3.85 -2.36
C LEU A 108 -3.92 -3.28 -3.11
N ASN A 109 -4.78 -4.14 -3.66
CA ASN A 109 -6.01 -3.72 -4.33
C ASN A 109 -6.95 -2.96 -3.38
N LYS A 110 -7.12 -3.46 -2.15
CA LYS A 110 -7.93 -2.81 -1.12
C LYS A 110 -7.38 -1.45 -0.71
N ALA A 111 -6.05 -1.28 -0.76
CA ALA A 111 -5.38 -0.01 -0.53
C ALA A 111 -5.38 0.93 -1.75
N GLY A 112 -6.01 0.55 -2.87
CA GLY A 112 -6.09 1.36 -4.09
C GLY A 112 -4.89 1.25 -5.03
N VAL A 113 -3.97 0.32 -4.79
CA VAL A 113 -2.80 0.08 -5.67
C VAL A 113 -3.21 -0.84 -6.81
N VAL A 114 -3.54 -0.26 -7.97
CA VAL A 114 -4.09 -0.98 -9.14
C VAL A 114 -2.99 -1.45 -10.09
N PHE A 115 -1.83 -0.76 -10.15
CA PHE A 115 -0.76 -1.03 -11.10
C PHE A 115 0.59 -1.25 -10.43
N GLY A 116 1.44 -2.03 -11.08
CA GLY A 116 2.85 -2.21 -10.70
C GLY A 116 3.12 -3.27 -9.63
N HIS A 117 2.08 -3.89 -9.06
CA HIS A 117 2.23 -4.89 -8.01
C HIS A 117 2.84 -6.22 -8.49
N ASP A 118 2.78 -6.54 -9.79
CA ASP A 118 3.41 -7.75 -10.34
C ASP A 118 4.94 -7.79 -10.16
N ASN A 119 5.54 -6.62 -10.00
CA ASN A 119 6.98 -6.49 -9.83
C ASN A 119 7.47 -6.95 -8.44
N ILE A 120 6.58 -7.04 -7.46
CA ILE A 120 6.94 -7.47 -6.10
C ILE A 120 7.40 -8.93 -6.07
N PHE A 121 6.80 -9.78 -6.94
CA PHE A 121 7.11 -11.20 -7.01
C PHE A 121 8.38 -11.52 -7.81
N LYS A 122 8.95 -10.52 -8.52
CA LYS A 122 10.23 -10.66 -9.24
C LYS A 122 11.44 -10.55 -8.32
N LYS A 123 11.26 -10.09 -7.10
CA LYS A 123 12.31 -9.94 -6.08
C LYS A 123 12.06 -10.91 -4.92
N PRO A 124 13.11 -11.31 -4.19
CA PRO A 124 12.94 -12.11 -3.00
C PRO A 124 12.17 -11.31 -1.94
N ILE A 125 11.03 -11.84 -1.52
CA ILE A 125 10.21 -11.25 -0.46
C ILE A 125 10.84 -11.58 0.88
N THR A 126 11.13 -10.55 1.67
CA THR A 126 11.67 -10.70 3.03
C THR A 126 10.58 -10.35 4.04
N VAL A 127 10.25 -11.30 4.93
CA VAL A 127 9.27 -11.07 6.00
C VAL A 127 9.76 -10.04 7.01
N GLN A 128 8.83 -9.36 7.70
CA GLN A 128 9.08 -8.38 8.76
C GLN A 128 9.88 -7.13 8.31
N LYS A 129 10.18 -6.99 7.02
CA LYS A 129 10.83 -5.82 6.44
C LYS A 129 9.88 -5.11 5.47
N LYS A 130 10.06 -3.80 5.36
CA LYS A 130 9.33 -2.97 4.40
C LYS A 130 9.87 -3.23 3.00
N ILE A 131 9.01 -3.60 2.07
CA ILE A 131 9.34 -3.92 0.67
C ILE A 131 8.54 -3.00 -0.23
N LYS A 132 9.20 -2.35 -1.19
CA LYS A 132 8.49 -1.57 -2.23
C LYS A 132 7.66 -2.51 -3.10
N ALA A 133 6.36 -2.29 -3.12
CA ALA A 133 5.39 -3.06 -3.89
C ALA A 133 5.12 -2.43 -5.26
N ALA A 134 4.91 -1.10 -5.28
CA ALA A 134 4.61 -0.37 -6.51
C ALA A 134 5.25 1.02 -6.50
N LYS A 135 5.46 1.56 -7.69
CA LYS A 135 5.91 2.94 -7.91
C LYS A 135 5.08 3.57 -9.01
N GLY A 136 4.48 4.71 -8.72
CA GLY A 136 3.75 5.52 -9.67
C GLY A 136 4.68 6.23 -10.66
N THR A 137 4.12 6.65 -11.79
CA THR A 137 4.78 7.52 -12.76
C THR A 137 4.33 8.94 -12.49
N LYS A 138 5.27 9.86 -12.34
CA LYS A 138 4.92 11.28 -12.17
C LYS A 138 4.18 11.77 -13.40
N PRO A 139 3.10 12.56 -13.23
CA PRO A 139 2.45 13.20 -14.35
C PRO A 139 3.45 14.10 -15.06
N GLU A 140 3.51 13.99 -16.40
CA GLU A 140 4.26 14.92 -17.21
C GLU A 140 3.38 16.13 -17.51
N ASN A 141 3.99 17.31 -17.51
CA ASN A 141 3.29 18.52 -17.93
C ASN A 141 2.84 18.35 -19.38
N GLY A 142 1.56 18.62 -19.63
CA GLY A 142 1.05 18.67 -21.00
C GLY A 142 1.85 19.71 -21.81
N LYS A 143 2.07 19.41 -23.08
CA LYS A 143 2.61 20.42 -24.00
C LYS A 143 1.50 21.41 -24.31
N ASP A 144 1.79 22.68 -24.12
CA ASP A 144 0.85 23.73 -24.51
C ASP A 144 0.54 23.64 -26.01
N ALA A 145 -0.72 23.89 -26.36
CA ALA A 145 -1.13 23.93 -27.74
C ALA A 145 -0.39 25.08 -28.43
N VAL A 146 0.35 24.76 -29.48
CA VAL A 146 1.00 25.77 -30.32
C VAL A 146 0.00 26.21 -31.37
N ILE A 147 -0.50 27.44 -31.25
CA ILE A 147 -1.34 28.06 -32.27
C ILE A 147 -0.40 28.55 -33.38
N LYS A 148 -0.45 27.90 -34.53
CA LYS A 148 0.24 28.40 -35.77
C LYS A 148 -0.72 29.31 -36.50
N TYR A 149 -0.42 30.60 -36.53
CA TYR A 149 -1.10 31.54 -37.42
C TYR A 149 -0.51 31.37 -38.81
N TYR A 150 -1.35 31.05 -39.77
CA TYR A 150 -0.97 31.13 -41.19
C TYR A 150 -1.38 32.50 -41.69
N GLU A 151 -0.43 33.26 -42.21
CA GLU A 151 -0.74 34.49 -42.94
C GLU A 151 -1.52 34.10 -44.19
N ILE A 152 -2.78 34.53 -44.24
CA ILE A 152 -3.57 34.44 -45.46
C ILE A 152 -3.02 35.57 -46.36
N GLN A 153 -2.25 35.17 -47.38
CA GLN A 153 -1.84 36.10 -48.40
C GLN A 153 -3.10 36.69 -49.02
N ASP A 154 -3.21 38.04 -48.99
CA ASP A 154 -4.30 38.73 -49.69
C ASP A 154 -4.33 38.30 -51.16
N LYS A 155 -5.31 37.46 -51.48
CA LYS A 155 -5.53 37.05 -52.85
C LYS A 155 -6.06 38.26 -53.60
N LYS A 156 -5.23 38.86 -54.42
CA LYS A 156 -5.71 39.87 -55.35
C LYS A 156 -6.74 39.21 -56.27
N PRO A 157 -7.90 39.86 -56.47
CA PRO A 157 -8.92 39.32 -57.34
C PRO A 157 -8.34 39.14 -58.77
N ILE A 158 -8.52 37.96 -59.37
CA ILE A 158 -8.13 37.74 -60.72
C ILE A 158 -9.12 38.42 -61.65
N VAL A 159 -8.67 39.44 -62.33
CA VAL A 159 -9.46 40.14 -63.33
C VAL A 159 -9.31 39.42 -64.64
N LYS A 160 -10.41 38.95 -65.23
CA LYS A 160 -10.44 38.29 -66.55
C LYS A 160 -10.24 39.32 -67.64
N GLU A 161 -9.86 38.89 -68.83
CA GLU A 161 -9.62 39.75 -70.03
C GLU A 161 -10.87 40.57 -70.40
N ASP A 162 -12.06 40.12 -70.04
CA ASP A 162 -13.35 40.80 -70.24
C ASP A 162 -13.67 41.86 -69.17
N GLY A 163 -12.77 42.08 -68.19
CA GLY A 163 -12.94 43.06 -67.09
C GLY A 163 -13.78 42.54 -65.94
N THR A 164 -14.24 41.30 -65.94
CA THR A 164 -15.00 40.73 -64.83
C THR A 164 -14.07 40.15 -63.77
N VAL A 165 -14.46 40.28 -62.50
CA VAL A 165 -13.69 39.80 -61.35
C VAL A 165 -14.20 38.42 -60.92
N ASN A 166 -13.30 37.46 -60.89
CA ASN A 166 -13.61 36.12 -60.40
C ASN A 166 -13.43 35.99 -58.87
N HIS A 167 -14.51 35.99 -58.15
CA HIS A 167 -14.50 35.98 -56.69
C HIS A 167 -14.36 34.56 -56.06
N TYR A 168 -14.26 33.46 -56.87
CA TYR A 168 -14.50 32.11 -56.37
C TYR A 168 -13.38 31.09 -56.61
N GLU A 169 -12.14 31.46 -56.77
CA GLU A 169 -11.06 30.48 -56.67
C GLU A 169 -10.40 30.51 -55.26
N LEU A 170 -11.09 29.91 -54.30
CA LEU A 170 -10.52 29.43 -53.04
C LEU A 170 -9.80 28.10 -53.32
N ASN A 171 -8.51 28.14 -53.64
CA ASN A 171 -7.70 26.93 -53.56
C ASN A 171 -7.50 26.59 -52.08
N LEU A 172 -8.32 25.68 -51.56
CA LEU A 172 -8.04 24.95 -50.33
C LEU A 172 -6.83 24.05 -50.63
N ILE A 173 -5.66 24.45 -50.15
CA ILE A 173 -4.52 23.54 -50.12
C ILE A 173 -4.79 22.62 -48.93
N ASP A 174 -5.23 21.38 -49.25
CA ASP A 174 -5.24 20.28 -48.30
C ASP A 174 -3.79 19.98 -47.93
N ASN A 175 -3.37 20.38 -46.74
CA ASN A 175 -2.17 19.84 -46.12
C ASN A 175 -2.58 18.66 -45.26
N VAL A 176 -2.29 17.46 -45.74
CA VAL A 176 -2.25 16.20 -44.99
C VAL A 176 -1.10 16.19 -44.01
#